data_b33788c45a531296eec23384dd82123a
#
_entry.id   b33788c45a531296eec23384dd82123a
#
_cell.length_a   1.000
_cell.length_b   1.000
_cell.length_c   1.000
_cell.angle_alpha   90.00
_cell.angle_beta   90.00
_cell.angle_gamma   90.00
#
_symmetry.space_group_name_H-M   'P 1'
#
loop_
_entity.id
_entity.type
_entity.pdbx_description
1 polymer ?
#
loop_
_entity_poly.entity_id
_entity_poly.type
_entity_poly.pdbx_seq_one_letter_code
_entity_poly.pdbx_strand_id
1 'polypeptide(L)'
;MHIRKGDNVKMLAGKDRGKTGKVLHVDTKTLRVTVEGCNMAKRHMRPKKQGEKGEIVLIPRSTNISNVAIVCGNCKKTARIQYRVDGKSKVRVCAKCDAAL
;
A
#
# COMPACT_ATOMS: atom_id res chain seq x y z
N MET A 1 13.07 2.46 1.55
CA MET A 1 11.61 2.62 1.45
C MET A 1 10.99 2.56 2.84
N HIS A 2 10.16 3.51 3.18
CA HIS A 2 9.61 3.65 4.54
C HIS A 2 8.33 2.85 4.75
N ILE A 3 7.57 2.59 3.68
CA ILE A 3 6.33 1.82 3.74
C ILE A 3 6.66 0.33 3.74
N ARG A 4 5.99 -0.44 4.60
CA ARG A 4 6.18 -1.88 4.74
C ARG A 4 4.87 -2.62 4.48
N LYS A 5 4.99 -3.90 4.14
CA LYS A 5 3.85 -4.80 4.01
C LYS A 5 3.02 -4.81 5.29
N GLY A 6 1.70 -4.68 5.16
CA GLY A 6 0.78 -4.62 6.28
C GLY A 6 0.46 -3.21 6.78
N ASP A 7 1.14 -2.18 6.28
CA ASP A 7 0.84 -0.80 6.65
C ASP A 7 -0.50 -0.35 6.05
N ASN A 8 -1.23 0.49 6.78
CA ASN A 8 -2.40 1.17 6.24
C ASN A 8 -1.96 2.44 5.51
N VAL A 9 -2.39 2.59 4.28
CA VAL A 9 -2.04 3.74 3.44
C VAL A 9 -3.30 4.32 2.79
N LYS A 10 -3.21 5.59 2.41
CA LYS A 10 -4.25 6.29 1.69
C LYS A 10 -3.74 6.63 0.30
N MET A 11 -4.58 6.41 -0.71
CA MET A 11 -4.26 6.79 -2.09
C MET A 11 -4.37 8.30 -2.25
N LEU A 12 -3.32 8.92 -2.79
CA LEU A 12 -3.25 10.38 -2.96
C LEU A 12 -3.65 10.82 -4.36
N ALA A 13 -3.58 9.94 -5.35
CA ALA A 13 -3.83 10.28 -6.74
C ALA A 13 -4.47 9.12 -7.49
N GLY A 14 -5.02 9.39 -8.67
CA GLY A 14 -5.65 8.42 -9.54
C GLY A 14 -7.12 8.21 -9.23
N LYS A 15 -7.72 7.20 -9.84
CA LYS A 15 -9.15 6.88 -9.71
C LYS A 15 -9.56 6.51 -8.28
N ASP A 16 -8.63 6.03 -7.48
CA ASP A 16 -8.87 5.59 -6.10
C ASP A 16 -8.48 6.63 -5.07
N ARG A 17 -8.28 7.87 -5.49
CA ARG A 17 -7.91 8.98 -4.60
C ARG A 17 -8.83 9.06 -3.38
N GLY A 18 -8.23 9.12 -2.21
CA GLY A 18 -8.96 9.18 -0.94
C GLY A 18 -9.31 7.84 -0.32
N LYS A 19 -9.15 6.74 -1.05
CA LYS A 19 -9.36 5.40 -0.49
C LYS A 19 -8.18 4.98 0.39
N THR A 20 -8.49 4.25 1.44
CA THR A 20 -7.48 3.66 2.32
C THR A 20 -7.44 2.15 2.12
N GLY A 21 -6.30 1.56 2.37
CA GLY A 21 -6.14 0.12 2.24
C GLY A 21 -4.86 -0.35 2.88
N LYS A 22 -4.71 -1.67 2.96
CA LYS A 22 -3.55 -2.31 3.54
C LYS A 22 -2.55 -2.66 2.45
N VAL A 23 -1.28 -2.44 2.70
CA VAL A 23 -0.21 -2.79 1.76
C VAL A 23 -0.06 -4.31 1.71
N LEU A 24 -0.24 -4.88 0.52
CA LEU A 24 -0.11 -6.32 0.28
C LEU A 24 1.30 -6.71 -0.11
N HIS A 25 1.98 -5.85 -0.87
CA HIS A 25 3.30 -6.13 -1.40
C HIS A 25 4.08 -4.83 -1.61
N VAL A 26 5.38 -4.88 -1.39
CA VAL A 26 6.29 -3.75 -1.59
C VAL A 26 7.43 -4.20 -2.48
N ASP A 27 7.66 -3.48 -3.58
CA ASP A 27 8.79 -3.69 -4.45
C ASP A 27 9.81 -2.55 -4.25
N THR A 28 10.91 -2.87 -3.59
CA THR A 28 11.93 -1.89 -3.26
C THR A 28 12.79 -1.49 -4.47
N LYS A 29 12.86 -2.34 -5.49
CA LYS A 29 13.65 -2.05 -6.69
C LYS A 29 12.99 -1.01 -7.58
N THR A 30 11.67 -1.12 -7.77
CA THR A 30 10.90 -0.21 -8.63
C THR A 30 10.21 0.90 -7.83
N LEU A 31 10.30 0.88 -6.51
CA LEU A 31 9.62 1.82 -5.59
C LEU A 31 8.11 1.81 -5.82
N ARG A 32 7.52 0.64 -5.88
CA ARG A 32 6.09 0.45 -6.09
C ARG A 32 5.49 -0.38 -4.98
N VAL A 33 4.22 -0.12 -4.70
CA VAL A 33 3.46 -0.83 -3.66
C VAL A 33 2.13 -1.30 -4.23
N THR A 34 1.65 -2.44 -3.73
CA THR A 34 0.32 -2.96 -4.04
C THR A 34 -0.55 -2.79 -2.82
N VAL A 35 -1.68 -2.11 -2.98
CA VAL A 35 -2.61 -1.79 -1.89
C VAL A 35 -3.91 -2.54 -2.11
N GLU A 36 -4.40 -3.19 -1.05
CA GLU A 36 -5.64 -3.96 -1.09
C GLU A 36 -6.84 -3.07 -1.46
N GLY A 37 -7.63 -3.51 -2.43
CA GLY A 37 -8.82 -2.80 -2.87
C GLY A 37 -8.57 -1.54 -3.69
N CYS A 38 -7.30 -1.19 -3.94
CA CYS A 38 -6.93 0.02 -4.68
C CYS A 38 -6.20 -0.33 -5.97
N ASN A 39 -6.29 0.56 -6.95
CA ASN A 39 -5.69 0.39 -8.27
C ASN A 39 -6.05 -0.96 -8.91
N MET A 40 -7.32 -1.34 -8.78
CA MET A 40 -7.83 -2.62 -9.28
C MET A 40 -7.89 -2.61 -10.79
N ALA A 41 -7.45 -3.69 -11.39
CA ALA A 41 -7.53 -3.89 -12.84
C ALA A 41 -8.26 -5.19 -13.15
N LYS A 42 -9.02 -5.17 -14.24
CA LYS A 42 -9.66 -6.38 -14.76
C LYS A 42 -8.62 -7.21 -15.51
N ARG A 43 -8.49 -8.45 -15.12
CA ARG A 43 -7.59 -9.39 -15.78
C ARG A 43 -8.41 -10.53 -16.37
N HIS A 44 -8.22 -10.76 -17.67
CA HIS A 44 -8.82 -11.90 -18.34
C HIS A 44 -7.96 -13.13 -18.09
N MET A 45 -8.51 -14.07 -17.32
CA MET A 45 -7.82 -15.33 -17.03
C MET A 45 -8.13 -16.34 -18.13
N ARG A 46 -7.09 -16.94 -18.67
CA ARG A 46 -7.27 -18.04 -19.63
C ARG A 46 -7.76 -19.28 -18.89
N PRO A 47 -8.63 -20.11 -19.54
CA PRO A 47 -9.05 -21.37 -18.94
C PRO A 47 -7.83 -22.29 -18.74
N LYS A 48 -7.75 -22.90 -17.57
CA LYS A 48 -6.64 -23.81 -17.21
C LYS A 48 -6.85 -25.22 -17.76
N LYS A 49 -8.08 -25.60 -18.03
CA LYS A 49 -8.46 -26.91 -18.55
C LYS A 49 -9.26 -26.76 -19.82
N GLN A 50 -9.18 -27.77 -20.68
CA GLN A 50 -9.98 -27.83 -21.88
C GLN A 50 -11.47 -27.84 -21.51
N GLY A 51 -12.25 -26.97 -22.15
CA GLY A 51 -13.68 -26.84 -21.89
C GLY A 51 -14.05 -25.88 -20.78
N GLU A 52 -13.09 -25.34 -20.01
CA GLU A 52 -13.35 -24.28 -19.04
C GLU A 52 -13.50 -22.93 -19.74
N LYS A 53 -14.40 -22.10 -19.22
CA LYS A 53 -14.52 -20.71 -19.65
C LYS A 53 -13.47 -19.85 -18.95
N GLY A 54 -12.91 -18.88 -19.68
CA GLY A 54 -12.07 -17.86 -19.09
C GLY A 54 -12.86 -17.01 -18.10
N GLU A 55 -12.17 -16.48 -17.11
CA GLU A 55 -12.76 -15.62 -16.07
C GLU A 55 -12.18 -14.23 -16.15
N ILE A 56 -13.00 -13.23 -15.79
CA ILE A 56 -12.55 -11.87 -15.57
C ILE A 56 -12.46 -11.67 -14.07
N VAL A 57 -11.25 -11.42 -13.58
CA VAL A 57 -11.03 -11.16 -12.16
C VAL A 57 -10.47 -9.77 -11.94
N LEU A 58 -10.83 -9.17 -10.81
CA LEU A 58 -10.26 -7.90 -10.36
C LEU A 58 -9.06 -8.19 -9.48
N ILE A 59 -7.90 -7.68 -9.87
CA ILE A 59 -6.68 -7.83 -9.10
C ILE A 59 -6.09 -6.45 -8.78
N PRO A 60 -5.54 -6.26 -7.58
CA PRO A 60 -4.83 -5.03 -7.27
C PRO A 60 -3.50 -4.98 -8.04
N ARG A 61 -3.21 -3.83 -8.63
CA ARG A 61 -1.95 -3.58 -9.32
C ARG A 61 -1.07 -2.67 -8.49
N SER A 62 0.22 -2.74 -8.70
CA SER A 62 1.17 -1.87 -8.02
C SER A 62 1.02 -0.42 -8.46
N THR A 63 1.28 0.50 -7.55
CA THR A 63 1.33 1.93 -7.82
C THR A 63 2.64 2.50 -7.30
N ASN A 64 3.02 3.67 -7.79
CA ASN A 64 4.24 4.33 -7.34
C ASN A 64 4.10 4.73 -5.86
N ILE A 65 5.15 4.56 -5.08
CA ILE A 65 5.14 4.88 -3.65
C ILE A 65 4.81 6.36 -3.38
N SER A 66 5.12 7.25 -4.31
CA SER A 66 4.78 8.67 -4.18
C SER A 66 3.28 8.95 -4.22
N ASN A 67 2.47 8.01 -4.70
CA ASN A 67 1.02 8.13 -4.81
C ASN A 67 0.28 7.64 -3.57
N VAL A 68 0.98 7.20 -2.55
CA VAL A 68 0.39 6.72 -1.29
C VAL A 68 1.03 7.42 -0.11
N ALA A 69 0.26 7.54 0.98
CA ALA A 69 0.75 8.08 2.24
C ALA A 69 0.29 7.16 3.36
N ILE A 70 1.15 6.96 4.36
CA ILE A 70 0.80 6.12 5.50
C ILE A 70 -0.29 6.79 6.35
N VAL A 71 -1.21 5.98 6.86
CA VAL A 71 -2.24 6.43 7.78
C VAL A 71 -1.83 6.02 9.18
N CYS A 72 -1.66 7.00 10.06
CA CYS A 72 -1.33 6.74 11.46
C CYS A 72 -2.54 6.16 12.18
N GLY A 73 -2.38 5.01 12.84
CA GLY A 73 -3.46 4.38 13.61
C GLY A 73 -3.86 5.18 14.85
N ASN A 74 -2.98 6.03 15.36
CA ASN A 74 -3.23 6.82 16.57
C ASN A 74 -3.96 8.13 16.25
N CYS A 75 -3.45 8.95 15.33
CA CYS A 75 -4.08 10.21 14.95
C CYS A 75 -5.04 10.09 13.78
N LYS A 76 -5.10 8.94 13.11
CA LYS A 76 -5.98 8.62 11.97
C LYS A 76 -5.85 9.59 10.79
N LYS A 77 -4.69 10.23 10.66
CA LYS A 77 -4.38 11.15 9.57
C LYS A 77 -3.23 10.61 8.73
N THR A 78 -3.19 11.02 7.48
CA THR A 78 -2.02 10.74 6.65
C THR A 78 -0.83 11.50 7.18
N ALA A 79 0.31 10.85 7.26
CA ALA A 79 1.51 11.43 7.81
C ALA A 79 2.74 10.93 7.08
N ARG A 80 3.84 11.64 7.23
CA ARG A 80 5.14 11.16 6.81
C ARG A 80 5.73 10.29 7.91
N ILE A 81 6.56 9.33 7.50
CA ILE A 81 7.27 8.47 8.43
C ILE A 81 8.55 9.17 8.84
N GLN A 82 8.73 9.34 10.14
CA GLN A 82 10.00 9.74 10.74
C GLN A 82 10.59 8.57 11.50
N TYR A 83 11.88 8.63 11.78
CA TYR A 83 12.57 7.62 12.54
C TYR A 83 13.04 8.21 13.85
N ARG A 84 12.75 7.51 14.94
CA ARG A 84 13.32 7.80 16.25
C ARG A 84 14.41 6.77 16.52
N VAL A 85 15.60 7.24 16.82
CA VAL A 85 16.69 6.35 17.23
C VAL A 85 16.62 6.17 18.75
N ASP A 86 16.46 4.92 19.18
CA ASP A 86 16.43 4.56 20.59
C ASP A 86 17.50 3.50 20.81
N GLY A 87 18.63 3.92 21.37
CA GLY A 87 19.79 3.05 21.52
C GLY A 87 20.31 2.55 20.17
N LYS A 88 20.26 1.23 19.96
CA LYS A 88 20.71 0.58 18.72
C LYS A 88 19.61 0.37 17.69
N SER A 89 18.36 0.74 18.02
CA SER A 89 17.22 0.47 17.14
C SER A 89 16.63 1.77 16.59
N LYS A 90 16.05 1.66 15.39
CA LYS A 90 15.25 2.71 14.78
C LYS A 90 13.79 2.31 14.84
N VAL A 91 12.94 3.22 15.30
CA VAL A 91 11.50 3.01 15.35
C VAL A 91 10.83 3.99 14.39
N ARG A 92 9.92 3.49 13.55
CA ARG A 92 9.11 4.36 12.69
C ARG A 92 8.09 5.09 13.54
N VAL A 93 8.01 6.39 13.39
CA VAL A 93 7.06 7.21 14.14
C VAL A 93 6.29 8.12 13.19
N CYS A 94 5.08 8.49 13.59
CA CYS A 94 4.28 9.47 12.88
C CYS A 94 4.86 10.86 13.06
N ALA A 95 5.06 11.59 11.96
CA ALA A 95 5.60 12.95 12.01
C ALA A 95 4.65 13.94 12.68
N LYS A 96 3.36 13.63 12.78
CA LYS A 96 2.35 14.53 13.36
C LYS A 96 2.11 14.32 14.85
N CYS A 97 2.15 13.07 15.31
CA CYS A 97 1.80 12.74 16.69
C CYS A 97 2.88 11.96 17.45
N ASP A 98 3.99 11.64 16.78
CA ASP A 98 5.12 10.88 17.32
C ASP A 98 4.77 9.47 17.81
N ALA A 99 3.61 8.96 17.46
CA ALA A 99 3.24 7.59 17.81
C ALA A 99 4.03 6.58 16.96
N ALA A 100 4.37 5.46 17.54
CA ALA A 100 5.03 4.37 16.81
C ALA A 100 4.11 3.81 15.73
N LEU A 101 4.70 3.54 14.57
CA LEU A 101 3.99 2.99 13.42
C LEU A 101 4.27 1.50 13.23
#